data_02ca5d41bb2bacb6ca495ed62d34fe9f
#
_entry.id   02ca5d41bb2bacb6ca495ed62d34fe9f
#
_cell.length_a   1.000
_cell.length_b   1.000
_cell.length_c   1.000
_cell.angle_alpha   90.00
_cell.angle_beta   90.00
_cell.angle_gamma   90.00
#
_symmetry.space_group_name_H-M   'P 1'
#
loop_
_entity.id
_entity.type
_entity.pdbx_description
1 polymer ?
#
loop_
_entity_poly.entity_id
_entity_poly.type
_entity_poly.pdbx_seq_one_letter_code
_entity_poly.pdbx_strand_id
1 'polypeptide(L)'
;MNSHKQSEIPTVDWLDLETDRDKFMDDLRYALSECGFLVLKNAPGLDDEFQQEAFHEVRQFFDAPMDIKKTAHISNTPYFRGYTLPTPADRGHGQVIENFQYGFEQHPLCAHDDDSQPIHRRLFVGPNTWPVTDSMPGFRPLIEQLTDTYHELTHQLGELIVESLGEDPAEFRRYFDRDEPYLAASLNHNYSLDVFSDEAKQGVQDSYAKFDSDNVGAHID
;
A
#
# COMPACT_ATOMS: atom_id res chain seq x y z
N MET A 1 16.65 -16.49 -32.84
CA MET A 1 15.66 -15.46 -32.45
C MET A 1 14.70 -16.12 -31.48
N ASN A 2 15.00 -16.03 -30.18
CA ASN A 2 14.10 -16.55 -29.14
C ASN A 2 12.99 -15.52 -28.96
N SER A 3 11.78 -15.89 -29.39
CA SER A 3 10.58 -15.14 -28.99
C SER A 3 10.47 -15.30 -27.48
N HIS A 4 10.73 -14.24 -26.73
CA HIS A 4 10.32 -14.18 -25.33
C HIS A 4 8.79 -14.29 -25.34
N LYS A 5 8.27 -15.49 -25.02
CA LYS A 5 6.90 -15.59 -24.56
C LYS A 5 6.83 -14.66 -23.34
N GLN A 6 6.03 -13.62 -23.43
CA GLN A 6 5.63 -12.84 -22.28
C GLN A 6 5.05 -13.85 -21.29
N SER A 7 5.76 -14.17 -20.24
CA SER A 7 5.27 -15.08 -19.21
C SER A 7 4.12 -14.37 -18.53
N GLU A 8 2.92 -14.95 -18.61
CA GLU A 8 1.79 -14.48 -17.81
C GLU A 8 2.18 -14.55 -16.34
N ILE A 9 1.77 -13.57 -15.55
CA ILE A 9 1.98 -13.58 -14.09
C ILE A 9 1.25 -14.81 -13.54
N PRO A 10 1.93 -15.71 -12.80
CA PRO A 10 1.30 -16.90 -12.26
C PRO A 10 0.14 -16.57 -11.34
N THR A 11 -0.90 -17.41 -11.41
CA THR A 11 -2.06 -17.31 -10.52
C THR A 11 -1.99 -18.44 -9.49
N VAL A 12 -2.07 -18.09 -8.20
CA VAL A 12 -2.16 -19.02 -7.08
C VAL A 12 -3.56 -18.91 -6.49
N ASP A 13 -4.29 -20.02 -6.42
CA ASP A 13 -5.67 -20.04 -5.92
C ASP A 13 -5.69 -20.48 -4.45
N TRP A 14 -6.18 -19.62 -3.56
CA TRP A 14 -6.21 -19.92 -2.12
C TRP A 14 -7.07 -21.16 -1.79
N LEU A 15 -8.09 -21.46 -2.60
CA LEU A 15 -8.92 -22.64 -2.40
C LEU A 15 -8.15 -23.96 -2.58
N ASP A 16 -7.05 -23.95 -3.32
CA ASP A 16 -6.18 -25.12 -3.48
C ASP A 16 -5.50 -25.54 -2.16
N LEU A 17 -5.40 -24.66 -1.15
CA LEU A 17 -4.90 -25.03 0.17
C LEU A 17 -5.70 -26.17 0.81
N GLU A 18 -7.01 -26.22 0.58
CA GLU A 18 -7.89 -27.25 1.14
C GLU A 18 -8.12 -28.41 0.15
N THR A 19 -8.06 -28.14 -1.16
CA THR A 19 -8.45 -29.11 -2.19
C THR A 19 -7.27 -29.83 -2.83
N ASP A 20 -6.12 -29.16 -2.97
CA ASP A 20 -4.89 -29.69 -3.55
C ASP A 20 -3.67 -28.89 -3.04
N ARG A 21 -3.30 -29.12 -1.76
CA ARG A 21 -2.22 -28.40 -1.10
C ARG A 21 -0.88 -28.50 -1.82
N ASP A 22 -0.56 -29.67 -2.38
CA ASP A 22 0.72 -29.87 -3.09
C ASP A 22 0.78 -28.96 -4.32
N LYS A 23 -0.30 -28.87 -5.07
CA LYS A 23 -0.43 -27.93 -6.19
C LYS A 23 -0.25 -26.48 -5.74
N PHE A 24 -0.91 -26.07 -4.66
CA PHE A 24 -0.77 -24.72 -4.12
C PHE A 24 0.68 -24.39 -3.80
N MET A 25 1.38 -25.29 -3.10
CA MET A 25 2.77 -25.08 -2.72
C MET A 25 3.73 -25.04 -3.91
N ASP A 26 3.48 -25.85 -4.93
CA ASP A 26 4.27 -25.84 -6.16
C ASP A 26 4.05 -24.58 -6.98
N ASP A 27 2.79 -24.13 -7.14
CA ASP A 27 2.45 -22.89 -7.81
C ASP A 27 3.04 -21.66 -7.09
N LEU A 28 2.94 -21.62 -5.75
CA LEU A 28 3.51 -20.55 -4.93
C LEU A 28 5.03 -20.50 -5.08
N ARG A 29 5.72 -21.65 -4.96
CA ARG A 29 7.17 -21.75 -5.14
C ARG A 29 7.59 -21.30 -6.55
N TYR A 30 6.90 -21.77 -7.58
CA TYR A 30 7.16 -21.38 -8.97
C TYR A 30 6.99 -19.87 -9.16
N ALA A 31 5.89 -19.31 -8.68
CA ALA A 31 5.59 -17.87 -8.83
C ALA A 31 6.69 -17.00 -8.22
N LEU A 32 7.19 -17.36 -7.04
CA LEU A 32 8.18 -16.56 -6.32
C LEU A 32 9.60 -16.78 -6.84
N SER A 33 9.98 -18.03 -7.22
CA SER A 33 11.35 -18.31 -7.66
C SER A 33 11.62 -17.95 -9.13
N GLU A 34 10.60 -18.06 -10.01
CA GLU A 34 10.79 -17.90 -11.46
C GLU A 34 10.23 -16.57 -11.98
N CYS A 35 9.20 -16.01 -11.33
CA CYS A 35 8.56 -14.78 -11.78
C CYS A 35 8.79 -13.59 -10.81
N GLY A 36 8.82 -13.83 -9.51
CA GLY A 36 8.88 -12.79 -8.48
C GLY A 36 7.53 -12.11 -8.19
N PHE A 37 6.47 -12.47 -8.93
CA PHE A 37 5.12 -11.92 -8.82
C PHE A 37 4.08 -13.01 -8.89
N LEU A 38 2.93 -12.78 -8.25
CA LEU A 38 1.77 -13.67 -8.37
C LEU A 38 0.45 -12.88 -8.32
N VAL A 39 -0.59 -13.47 -8.90
CA VAL A 39 -1.97 -13.09 -8.68
C VAL A 39 -2.56 -14.08 -7.69
N LEU A 40 -2.98 -13.61 -6.52
CA LEU A 40 -3.65 -14.43 -5.51
C LEU A 40 -5.15 -14.38 -5.72
N LYS A 41 -5.78 -15.55 -5.99
CA LYS A 41 -7.23 -15.68 -6.13
C LYS A 41 -7.85 -16.22 -4.85
N ASN A 42 -9.11 -15.86 -4.64
CA ASN A 42 -9.92 -16.34 -3.51
C ASN A 42 -9.26 -16.15 -2.14
N ALA A 43 -8.46 -15.09 -2.00
CA ALA A 43 -7.81 -14.76 -0.74
C ALA A 43 -8.86 -14.44 0.34
N PRO A 44 -8.70 -14.94 1.57
CA PRO A 44 -9.67 -14.72 2.63
C PRO A 44 -9.83 -13.24 2.95
N GLY A 45 -11.08 -12.80 3.12
CA GLY A 45 -11.42 -11.41 3.44
C GLY A 45 -11.31 -10.43 2.27
N LEU A 46 -10.94 -10.90 1.06
CA LEU A 46 -10.81 -10.07 -0.14
C LEU A 46 -11.74 -10.54 -1.25
N ASP A 47 -13.02 -10.77 -0.91
CA ASP A 47 -14.02 -11.09 -1.91
C ASP A 47 -14.38 -9.89 -2.81
N ASP A 48 -15.09 -10.16 -3.89
CA ASP A 48 -15.42 -9.14 -4.91
C ASP A 48 -16.26 -7.99 -4.32
N GLU A 49 -17.15 -8.26 -3.37
CA GLU A 49 -18.02 -7.26 -2.75
C GLU A 49 -17.19 -6.29 -1.91
N PHE A 50 -16.33 -6.82 -1.05
CA PHE A 50 -15.42 -6.01 -0.24
C PHE A 50 -14.45 -5.20 -1.11
N GLN A 51 -13.89 -5.79 -2.15
CA GLN A 51 -13.00 -5.07 -3.06
C GLN A 51 -13.72 -3.93 -3.79
N GLN A 52 -14.96 -4.13 -4.24
CA GLN A 52 -15.76 -3.08 -4.88
C GLN A 52 -16.09 -1.94 -3.91
N GLU A 53 -16.43 -2.27 -2.66
CA GLU A 53 -16.65 -1.27 -1.62
C GLU A 53 -15.37 -0.48 -1.33
N ALA A 54 -14.23 -1.16 -1.20
CA ALA A 54 -12.93 -0.54 -1.02
C ALA A 54 -12.59 0.45 -2.14
N PHE A 55 -12.75 0.04 -3.39
CA PHE A 55 -12.54 0.92 -4.53
C PHE A 55 -13.51 2.11 -4.54
N HIS A 56 -14.75 1.91 -4.12
CA HIS A 56 -15.75 2.98 -4.05
C HIS A 56 -15.34 4.05 -3.03
N GLU A 57 -15.05 3.67 -1.79
CA GLU A 57 -14.68 4.59 -0.71
C GLU A 57 -13.33 5.30 -1.00
N VAL A 58 -12.34 4.57 -1.52
CA VAL A 58 -11.06 5.15 -1.93
C VAL A 58 -11.25 6.18 -3.05
N ARG A 59 -12.11 5.89 -4.03
CA ARG A 59 -12.45 6.84 -5.09
C ARG A 59 -13.14 8.08 -4.54
N GLN A 60 -14.11 7.91 -3.64
CA GLN A 60 -14.79 9.05 -3.01
C GLN A 60 -13.79 9.98 -2.30
N PHE A 61 -12.78 9.40 -1.63
CA PHE A 61 -11.74 10.19 -0.97
C PHE A 61 -10.92 10.99 -1.99
N PHE A 62 -10.44 10.37 -3.06
CA PHE A 62 -9.62 11.08 -4.05
C PHE A 62 -10.41 12.09 -4.88
N ASP A 63 -11.70 11.84 -5.12
CA ASP A 63 -12.62 12.77 -5.79
C ASP A 63 -13.10 13.91 -4.86
N ALA A 64 -12.85 13.82 -3.56
CA ALA A 64 -13.27 14.84 -2.60
C ALA A 64 -12.59 16.20 -2.86
N PRO A 65 -13.24 17.32 -2.50
CA PRO A 65 -12.65 18.64 -2.58
C PRO A 65 -11.29 18.73 -1.88
N MET A 66 -10.38 19.52 -2.44
CA MET A 66 -9.00 19.63 -1.94
C MET A 66 -8.91 20.12 -0.49
N ASP A 67 -9.84 20.96 -0.04
CA ASP A 67 -9.92 21.42 1.34
C ASP A 67 -10.23 20.27 2.32
N ILE A 68 -11.08 19.32 1.93
CA ILE A 68 -11.34 18.10 2.70
C ILE A 68 -10.10 17.22 2.74
N LYS A 69 -9.48 16.93 1.59
CA LYS A 69 -8.25 16.12 1.53
C LYS A 69 -7.12 16.72 2.38
N LYS A 70 -6.96 18.04 2.37
CA LYS A 70 -5.96 18.74 3.17
C LYS A 70 -6.18 18.64 4.68
N THR A 71 -7.38 18.35 5.17
CA THR A 71 -7.57 18.10 6.61
C THR A 71 -6.81 16.85 7.09
N ALA A 72 -6.60 15.90 6.17
CA ALA A 72 -5.79 14.70 6.41
C ALA A 72 -4.34 14.82 5.91
N HIS A 73 -3.84 16.02 5.60
CA HIS A 73 -2.51 16.19 5.03
C HIS A 73 -1.41 15.67 5.95
N ILE A 74 -0.41 15.00 5.39
CA ILE A 74 0.68 14.35 6.11
C ILE A 74 1.47 15.32 7.04
N SER A 75 1.50 16.61 6.74
CA SER A 75 2.15 17.61 7.60
C SER A 75 1.35 17.96 8.87
N ASN A 76 0.12 17.48 9.00
CA ASN A 76 -0.72 17.71 10.19
C ASN A 76 -0.34 16.78 11.36
N THR A 77 0.59 15.87 11.16
CA THR A 77 1.05 14.89 12.14
C THR A 77 2.58 14.73 12.06
N PRO A 78 3.28 14.41 13.16
CA PRO A 78 4.68 14.04 13.10
C PRO A 78 4.91 12.63 12.51
N TYR A 79 3.86 11.82 12.43
CA TYR A 79 3.92 10.46 11.92
C TYR A 79 3.78 10.46 10.40
N PHE A 80 4.37 9.51 9.72
CA PHE A 80 4.33 9.39 8.26
C PHE A 80 2.96 8.82 7.82
N ARG A 81 1.87 9.55 8.12
CA ARG A 81 0.48 9.16 7.89
C ARG A 81 -0.32 10.33 7.32
N GLY A 82 -1.17 10.04 6.34
CA GLY A 82 -2.10 11.00 5.77
C GLY A 82 -1.92 11.24 4.29
N TYR A 83 -2.63 12.24 3.80
CA TYR A 83 -2.69 12.61 2.40
C TYR A 83 -1.45 13.40 1.95
N THR A 84 -0.92 13.07 0.78
CA THR A 84 0.09 13.87 0.09
C THR A 84 -0.53 14.58 -1.10
N LEU A 85 -0.13 15.84 -1.30
CA LEU A 85 -0.59 16.65 -2.42
C LEU A 85 -0.19 16.01 -3.76
N PRO A 86 -0.97 16.28 -4.83
CA PRO A 86 -0.62 15.83 -6.17
C PRO A 86 0.80 16.25 -6.54
N THR A 87 1.58 15.26 -6.95
CA THR A 87 2.94 15.45 -7.46
C THR A 87 3.07 14.74 -8.80
N PRO A 88 3.90 15.24 -9.71
CA PRO A 88 4.16 14.53 -10.95
C PRO A 88 4.76 13.15 -10.69
N ALA A 89 4.16 12.13 -11.31
CA ALA A 89 4.61 10.74 -11.20
C ALA A 89 5.77 10.41 -12.15
N ASP A 90 5.97 11.27 -13.16
CA ASP A 90 7.01 11.07 -14.15
C ASP A 90 7.62 12.40 -14.65
N ARG A 91 8.83 12.31 -15.20
CA ARG A 91 9.60 13.46 -15.67
C ARG A 91 9.06 14.04 -17.01
N GLY A 92 7.79 14.46 -17.03
CA GLY A 92 7.23 15.20 -18.15
C GLY A 92 6.28 14.43 -19.06
N HIS A 93 5.85 13.23 -18.69
CA HIS A 93 4.85 12.46 -19.44
C HIS A 93 3.40 12.82 -19.06
N GLY A 94 3.21 13.80 -18.18
CA GLY A 94 1.90 14.34 -17.85
C GLY A 94 1.09 13.50 -16.88
N GLN A 95 1.73 12.59 -16.15
CA GLN A 95 1.09 11.83 -15.08
C GLN A 95 1.33 12.48 -13.73
N VAL A 96 0.30 12.42 -12.89
CA VAL A 96 0.32 12.95 -11.52
C VAL A 96 -0.10 11.84 -10.57
N ILE A 97 0.53 11.81 -9.42
CA ILE A 97 0.17 10.91 -8.32
C ILE A 97 -0.17 11.73 -7.08
N GLU A 98 -1.26 11.38 -6.46
CA GLU A 98 -1.56 11.72 -5.07
C GLU A 98 -1.74 10.45 -4.28
N ASN A 99 -1.43 10.46 -3.00
CA ASN A 99 -1.56 9.26 -2.19
C ASN A 99 -2.02 9.55 -0.76
N PHE A 100 -2.50 8.49 -0.11
CA PHE A 100 -2.87 8.49 1.30
C PHE A 100 -2.07 7.40 2.01
N GLN A 101 -1.16 7.82 2.90
CA GLN A 101 -0.32 6.93 3.69
C GLN A 101 -1.03 6.52 4.96
N TYR A 102 -1.07 5.22 5.26
CA TYR A 102 -1.71 4.71 6.46
C TYR A 102 -0.96 3.50 7.05
N GLY A 103 -1.35 3.09 8.22
CA GLY A 103 -0.85 1.91 8.91
C GLY A 103 -1.81 1.52 10.02
N PHE A 104 -1.35 0.74 10.98
CA PHE A 104 -2.15 0.43 12.17
C PHE A 104 -2.53 1.69 12.91
N GLU A 105 -3.77 1.74 13.41
CA GLU A 105 -4.21 2.78 14.32
C GLU A 105 -3.61 2.51 15.71
N GLN A 106 -2.54 3.19 16.06
CA GLN A 106 -1.74 2.92 17.25
C GLN A 106 -1.49 4.16 18.07
N HIS A 107 -1.33 3.99 19.38
CA HIS A 107 -0.75 5.02 20.22
C HIS A 107 0.75 5.15 19.96
N PRO A 108 1.31 6.38 20.03
CA PRO A 108 2.75 6.57 19.92
C PRO A 108 3.50 5.77 20.99
N LEU A 109 4.58 5.09 20.59
CA LEU A 109 5.44 4.34 21.51
C LEU A 109 6.40 5.25 22.32
N CYS A 110 6.68 6.44 21.79
CA CYS A 110 7.54 7.45 22.40
C CYS A 110 7.21 8.83 21.84
N ALA A 111 7.79 9.87 22.41
CA ALA A 111 7.71 11.20 21.83
C ALA A 111 8.44 11.23 20.46
N HIS A 112 7.86 11.92 19.48
CA HIS A 112 8.42 11.98 18.12
C HIS A 112 9.77 12.72 18.05
N ASP A 113 10.07 13.57 19.02
CA ASP A 113 11.30 14.35 19.16
C ASP A 113 12.31 13.75 20.15
N ASP A 114 12.05 12.54 20.65
CA ASP A 114 12.99 11.82 21.53
C ASP A 114 14.10 11.14 20.70
N ASP A 115 15.21 11.86 20.49
CA ASP A 115 16.37 11.38 19.73
C ASP A 115 17.08 10.15 20.34
N SER A 116 16.73 9.74 21.55
CA SER A 116 17.22 8.49 22.15
C SER A 116 16.53 7.25 21.59
N GLN A 117 15.39 7.42 20.94
CA GLN A 117 14.59 6.35 20.37
C GLN A 117 14.86 6.14 18.88
N PRO A 118 14.76 4.91 18.37
CA PRO A 118 14.89 4.63 16.95
C PRO A 118 13.87 5.41 16.10
N ILE A 119 14.29 5.86 14.92
CA ILE A 119 13.48 6.70 14.03
C ILE A 119 12.12 6.06 13.68
N HIS A 120 12.06 4.73 13.50
CA HIS A 120 10.82 4.03 13.19
C HIS A 120 9.78 4.14 14.31
N ARG A 121 10.19 4.11 15.59
CA ARG A 121 9.28 4.30 16.73
C ARG A 121 8.75 5.71 16.82
N ARG A 122 9.58 6.67 16.43
CA ARG A 122 9.27 8.11 16.54
C ARG A 122 8.34 8.61 15.44
N LEU A 123 8.52 8.12 14.19
CA LEU A 123 7.89 8.69 13.02
C LEU A 123 6.91 7.74 12.30
N PHE A 124 7.00 6.43 12.56
CA PHE A 124 6.18 5.47 11.81
C PHE A 124 5.17 4.72 12.69
N VAL A 125 5.23 4.88 14.01
CA VAL A 125 4.26 4.30 14.94
C VAL A 125 3.46 5.40 15.60
N GLY A 126 2.18 5.47 15.25
CA GLY A 126 1.26 6.50 15.72
C GLY A 126 -0.09 6.41 15.04
N PRO A 127 -1.02 7.31 15.40
CA PRO A 127 -2.34 7.34 14.80
C PRO A 127 -2.29 7.76 13.33
N ASN A 128 -3.25 7.26 12.56
CA ASN A 128 -3.50 7.77 11.21
C ASN A 128 -4.10 9.17 11.26
N THR A 129 -3.98 9.91 10.15
CA THR A 129 -4.58 11.24 10.00
C THR A 129 -5.75 11.13 9.04
N TRP A 130 -6.97 11.20 9.58
CA TRP A 130 -8.19 11.00 8.81
C TRP A 130 -8.78 12.31 8.27
N PRO A 131 -9.49 12.29 7.11
CA PRO A 131 -10.19 13.47 6.61
C PRO A 131 -11.31 13.86 7.57
N VAL A 132 -11.43 15.16 7.82
CA VAL A 132 -12.48 15.74 8.67
C VAL A 132 -13.69 16.05 7.81
N THR A 133 -14.65 15.11 7.75
CA THR A 133 -15.86 15.27 6.96
C THR A 133 -16.92 14.26 7.36
N ASP A 134 -18.19 14.66 7.25
CA ASP A 134 -19.34 13.74 7.41
C ASP A 134 -19.76 13.12 6.07
N SER A 135 -19.14 13.51 4.95
CA SER A 135 -19.53 13.04 3.62
C SER A 135 -18.97 11.67 3.25
N MET A 136 -18.01 11.14 4.00
CA MET A 136 -17.36 9.84 3.76
C MET A 136 -17.28 9.01 5.05
N PRO A 137 -18.42 8.64 5.65
CA PRO A 137 -18.41 7.93 6.94
C PRO A 137 -17.83 6.51 6.83
N GLY A 138 -17.83 5.92 5.64
CA GLY A 138 -17.30 4.57 5.36
C GLY A 138 -15.79 4.53 5.18
N PHE A 139 -15.13 5.63 4.82
CA PHE A 139 -13.71 5.62 4.45
C PHE A 139 -12.81 5.09 5.56
N ARG A 140 -12.87 5.66 6.76
CA ARG A 140 -12.03 5.22 7.88
C ARG A 140 -12.29 3.76 8.29
N PRO A 141 -13.53 3.33 8.57
CA PRO A 141 -13.82 1.94 8.93
C PRO A 141 -13.33 0.94 7.88
N LEU A 142 -13.49 1.28 6.60
CA LEU A 142 -13.04 0.43 5.53
C LEU A 142 -11.51 0.29 5.48
N ILE A 143 -10.76 1.40 5.62
CA ILE A 143 -9.29 1.36 5.61
C ILE A 143 -8.75 0.60 6.84
N GLU A 144 -9.39 0.74 8.00
CA GLU A 144 -9.06 -0.04 9.19
C GLU A 144 -9.30 -1.54 8.93
N GLN A 145 -10.45 -1.92 8.38
CA GLN A 145 -10.75 -3.31 8.01
C GLN A 145 -9.78 -3.85 6.95
N LEU A 146 -9.48 -3.06 5.92
CA LEU A 146 -8.51 -3.42 4.88
C LEU A 146 -7.12 -3.66 5.48
N THR A 147 -6.72 -2.83 6.43
CA THR A 147 -5.45 -2.97 7.17
C THR A 147 -5.38 -4.30 7.90
N ASP A 148 -6.42 -4.65 8.65
CA ASP A 148 -6.49 -5.90 9.41
C ASP A 148 -6.50 -7.12 8.47
N THR A 149 -7.27 -7.06 7.40
CA THR A 149 -7.35 -8.13 6.39
C THR A 149 -6.00 -8.40 5.73
N TYR A 150 -5.31 -7.36 5.28
CA TYR A 150 -3.97 -7.53 4.68
C TYR A 150 -2.93 -7.98 5.68
N HIS A 151 -3.01 -7.52 6.92
CA HIS A 151 -2.10 -7.97 7.98
C HIS A 151 -2.23 -9.48 8.20
N GLU A 152 -3.45 -9.97 8.38
CA GLU A 152 -3.70 -11.39 8.59
C GLU A 152 -3.30 -12.23 7.37
N LEU A 153 -3.67 -11.78 6.17
CA LEU A 153 -3.28 -12.45 4.93
C LEU A 153 -1.75 -12.50 4.76
N THR A 154 -1.05 -11.43 5.11
CA THR A 154 0.42 -11.38 5.03
C THR A 154 1.08 -12.38 5.96
N HIS A 155 0.56 -12.56 7.18
CA HIS A 155 1.05 -13.57 8.11
C HIS A 155 0.85 -14.98 7.57
N GLN A 156 -0.37 -15.30 7.13
CA GLN A 156 -0.70 -16.62 6.58
C GLN A 156 0.15 -16.93 5.34
N LEU A 157 0.21 -15.99 4.40
CA LEU A 157 1.00 -16.15 3.17
C LEU A 157 2.50 -16.27 3.48
N GLY A 158 3.01 -15.51 4.44
CA GLY A 158 4.40 -15.59 4.88
C GLY A 158 4.79 -16.97 5.40
N GLU A 159 3.93 -17.60 6.21
CA GLU A 159 4.13 -18.96 6.68
C GLU A 159 4.12 -19.98 5.53
N LEU A 160 3.17 -19.84 4.59
CA LEU A 160 3.08 -20.69 3.41
C LEU A 160 4.29 -20.55 2.47
N ILE A 161 4.84 -19.35 2.35
CA ILE A 161 6.08 -19.11 1.60
C ILE A 161 7.23 -19.88 2.23
N VAL A 162 7.42 -19.75 3.54
CA VAL A 162 8.50 -20.47 4.27
C VAL A 162 8.35 -21.98 4.12
N GLU A 163 7.14 -22.51 4.31
CA GLU A 163 6.84 -23.94 4.11
C GLU A 163 7.13 -24.38 2.66
N SER A 164 6.76 -23.56 1.67
CA SER A 164 7.02 -23.86 0.26
C SER A 164 8.51 -23.98 -0.07
N LEU A 165 9.38 -23.36 0.71
CA LEU A 165 10.83 -23.44 0.61
C LEU A 165 11.41 -24.64 1.39
N GLY A 166 10.58 -25.38 2.11
CA GLY A 166 11.00 -26.54 2.93
C GLY A 166 11.52 -26.15 4.31
N GLU A 167 11.29 -24.93 4.76
CA GLU A 167 11.70 -24.42 6.06
C GLU A 167 10.55 -24.48 7.08
N ASP A 168 10.87 -24.35 8.38
CA ASP A 168 9.88 -24.38 9.45
C ASP A 168 9.18 -23.01 9.61
N PRO A 169 7.86 -22.90 9.38
CA PRO A 169 7.12 -21.65 9.58
C PRO A 169 7.24 -21.07 11.00
N ALA A 170 7.44 -21.91 12.02
CA ALA A 170 7.60 -21.43 13.40
C ALA A 170 8.86 -20.58 13.59
N GLU A 171 9.93 -20.88 12.85
CA GLU A 171 11.14 -20.06 12.84
C GLU A 171 10.91 -18.68 12.22
N PHE A 172 9.97 -18.60 11.27
CA PHE A 172 9.61 -17.34 10.62
C PHE A 172 8.73 -16.46 11.51
N ARG A 173 7.77 -17.03 12.24
CA ARG A 173 6.87 -16.29 13.14
C ARG A 173 7.62 -15.38 14.08
N ARG A 174 8.74 -15.80 14.64
CA ARG A 174 9.55 -15.00 15.56
C ARG A 174 9.98 -13.63 15.00
N TYR A 175 9.96 -13.44 13.69
CA TYR A 175 10.27 -12.15 13.05
C TYR A 175 9.06 -11.25 12.89
N PHE A 176 7.85 -11.83 12.91
CA PHE A 176 6.58 -11.14 12.71
C PHE A 176 5.75 -11.02 13.99
N ASP A 177 5.84 -11.99 14.89
CA ASP A 177 5.21 -11.93 16.21
C ASP A 177 6.00 -10.98 17.11
N ARG A 178 5.76 -9.70 16.92
CA ARG A 178 6.36 -8.65 17.74
C ARG A 178 5.26 -7.90 18.47
N ASP A 179 5.58 -7.48 19.71
CA ASP A 179 4.71 -6.62 20.51
C ASP A 179 4.46 -5.24 19.85
N GLU A 180 5.25 -4.93 18.80
CA GLU A 180 5.22 -3.65 18.10
C GLU A 180 5.12 -3.88 16.59
N PRO A 181 3.96 -4.31 16.06
CA PRO A 181 3.81 -4.51 14.63
C PRO A 181 3.94 -3.18 13.87
N TYR A 182 4.67 -3.22 12.76
CA TYR A 182 4.82 -2.08 11.88
C TYR A 182 4.17 -2.39 10.53
N LEU A 183 3.29 -1.49 10.11
CA LEU A 183 2.71 -1.50 8.77
C LEU A 183 2.82 -0.10 8.15
N ALA A 184 3.31 -0.04 6.92
CA ALA A 184 3.21 1.12 6.06
C ALA A 184 2.50 0.72 4.77
N ALA A 185 1.39 1.36 4.50
CA ALA A 185 0.59 1.13 3.30
C ALA A 185 0.23 2.46 2.64
N SER A 186 -0.05 2.42 1.35
CA SER A 186 -0.39 3.60 0.56
C SER A 186 -1.52 3.29 -0.41
N LEU A 187 -2.54 4.14 -0.41
CA LEU A 187 -3.49 4.24 -1.50
C LEU A 187 -2.92 5.23 -2.51
N ASN A 188 -2.80 4.82 -3.76
CA ASN A 188 -2.23 5.64 -4.82
C ASN A 188 -3.28 5.96 -5.87
N HIS A 189 -3.45 7.23 -6.20
CA HIS A 189 -4.29 7.70 -7.29
C HIS A 189 -3.42 8.34 -8.37
N ASN A 190 -3.35 7.67 -9.52
CA ASN A 190 -2.60 8.14 -10.68
C ASN A 190 -3.60 8.67 -11.72
N TYR A 191 -3.33 9.86 -12.25
CA TYR A 191 -4.17 10.48 -13.27
C TYR A 191 -3.34 11.35 -14.24
N SER A 192 -3.91 11.65 -15.41
CA SER A 192 -3.25 12.51 -16.40
C SER A 192 -3.37 13.97 -16.02
N LEU A 193 -2.31 14.75 -16.29
CA LEU A 193 -2.36 16.21 -16.20
C LEU A 193 -3.43 16.85 -17.09
N ASP A 194 -3.91 16.13 -18.12
CA ASP A 194 -4.92 16.64 -19.05
C ASP A 194 -6.25 16.96 -18.38
N VAL A 195 -6.52 16.38 -17.20
CA VAL A 195 -7.74 16.67 -16.41
C VAL A 195 -7.67 18.01 -15.66
N PHE A 196 -6.50 18.65 -15.63
CA PHE A 196 -6.32 19.92 -14.94
C PHE A 196 -6.48 21.14 -15.87
N SER A 197 -6.85 22.27 -15.27
CA SER A 197 -6.72 23.56 -15.92
C SER A 197 -5.24 23.90 -16.21
N ASP A 198 -4.99 24.76 -17.17
CA ASP A 198 -3.63 25.17 -17.54
C ASP A 198 -2.89 25.84 -16.37
N GLU A 199 -3.59 26.57 -15.50
CA GLU A 199 -3.02 27.16 -14.27
C GLU A 199 -2.58 26.06 -13.27
N ALA A 200 -3.39 25.00 -13.10
CA ALA A 200 -3.04 23.89 -12.23
C ALA A 200 -1.85 23.08 -12.81
N LYS A 201 -1.81 22.87 -14.14
CA LYS A 201 -0.67 22.27 -14.83
C LYS A 201 0.62 23.06 -14.59
N GLN A 202 0.56 24.38 -14.71
CA GLN A 202 1.71 25.24 -14.46
C GLN A 202 2.14 25.19 -12.99
N GLY A 203 1.21 25.19 -12.04
CA GLY A 203 1.51 25.06 -10.63
C GLY A 203 2.19 23.74 -10.27
N VAL A 204 1.78 22.64 -10.92
CA VAL A 204 2.44 21.33 -10.78
C VAL A 204 3.85 21.39 -11.38
N GLN A 205 4.02 21.96 -12.58
CA GLN A 205 5.34 22.11 -13.23
C GLN A 205 6.29 23.02 -12.42
N ASP A 206 5.79 24.12 -11.85
CA ASP A 206 6.59 25.03 -11.04
C ASP A 206 7.03 24.38 -9.70
N SER A 207 6.21 23.51 -9.13
CA SER A 207 6.60 22.72 -7.96
C SER A 207 7.69 21.71 -8.30
N TYR A 208 7.69 21.19 -9.53
CA TYR A 208 8.70 20.26 -10.04
C TYR A 208 10.06 20.90 -10.18
N ALA A 209 10.12 22.12 -10.72
CA ALA A 209 11.37 22.85 -10.93
C ALA A 209 12.14 23.13 -9.61
N LYS A 210 11.46 23.00 -8.46
CA LYS A 210 12.04 23.15 -7.13
C LYS A 210 12.59 21.85 -6.54
N PHE A 211 12.20 20.70 -7.08
CA PHE A 211 12.68 19.39 -6.66
C PHE A 211 13.73 18.90 -7.65
N ASP A 212 14.96 19.39 -7.52
CA ASP A 212 16.15 18.85 -8.18
C ASP A 212 16.54 17.55 -7.42
N SER A 213 15.65 16.57 -7.42
CA SER A 213 15.92 15.27 -6.82
C SER A 213 15.70 14.17 -7.86
N ASP A 214 16.61 13.23 -7.85
CA ASP A 214 16.54 11.95 -8.56
C ASP A 214 15.29 11.17 -8.12
N ASN A 215 14.13 11.60 -8.61
CA ASN A 215 12.88 10.91 -8.33
C ASN A 215 12.89 9.52 -8.94
N VAL A 216 12.32 8.60 -8.21
CA VAL A 216 12.15 7.20 -8.57
C VAL A 216 11.53 7.10 -9.96
N GLY A 217 12.39 6.88 -10.95
CA GLY A 217 11.99 6.52 -12.30
C GLY A 217 11.62 5.03 -12.36
N ALA A 218 11.59 4.47 -13.55
CA ALA A 218 11.49 3.02 -13.70
C ALA A 218 12.64 2.35 -12.93
N HIS A 219 12.31 1.46 -12.02
CA HIS A 219 13.25 0.73 -11.18
C HIS A 219 12.93 -0.77 -11.24
N ILE A 220 13.88 -1.56 -10.87
CA ILE A 220 13.73 -3.01 -10.67
C ILE A 220 13.68 -3.21 -9.16
N ASP A 221 12.60 -3.83 -8.70
CA ASP A 221 12.42 -4.23 -7.30
C ASP A 221 13.23 -5.49 -6.98
#